data_8a5e5819fb0e86ffbb0767d05a085685
#
_entry.id   8a5e5819fb0e86ffbb0767d05a085685
#
_cell.length_a   1.000
_cell.length_b   1.000
_cell.length_c   1.000
_cell.angle_alpha   90.00
_cell.angle_beta   90.00
_cell.angle_gamma   90.00
#
_symmetry.space_group_name_H-M   'P 1'
#
loop_
_entity.id
_entity.type
_entity.pdbx_description
1 polymer ?
#
loop_
_entity_poly.entity_id
_entity_poly.type
_entity_poly.pdbx_seq_one_letter_code
_entity_poly.pdbx_strand_id
1 'polypeptide(L)'
;MHLNDSHKKQVYLIPGLGASSRIFEYLKFTGNSDIHFLEWISPLHAKEDIASYAQRMAKFISGENIILIGVSFGGVIAQEIARFRDVDKIILISSIKSSKELPRRLKYIKYSKLYYLAPLLAYIKFDS
;
A
#
# COMPACT_ATOMS: atom_id res chain seq x y z
N MET A 1 -20.76 -25.50 9.74
CA MET A 1 -21.60 -24.34 9.42
C MET A 1 -20.73 -23.22 8.87
N HIS A 2 -20.94 -22.87 7.62
CA HIS A 2 -20.05 -21.96 6.88
C HIS A 2 -20.53 -20.51 6.91
N LEU A 3 -21.01 -20.07 8.05
CA LEU A 3 -21.73 -18.81 8.16
C LEU A 3 -20.87 -17.54 8.12
N ASN A 4 -19.53 -17.67 8.12
CA ASN A 4 -18.73 -16.48 8.41
C ASN A 4 -17.73 -16.04 7.34
N ASP A 5 -17.64 -16.79 6.25
CA ASP A 5 -16.67 -16.40 5.21
C ASP A 5 -17.08 -15.13 4.44
N SER A 6 -18.41 -14.90 4.33
CA SER A 6 -18.91 -13.70 3.63
C SER A 6 -18.70 -12.40 4.40
N HIS A 7 -18.42 -12.47 5.70
CA HIS A 7 -18.19 -11.28 6.53
C HIS A 7 -16.73 -11.09 6.93
N LYS A 8 -15.86 -11.99 6.48
CA LYS A 8 -14.45 -11.93 6.80
C LYS A 8 -13.80 -10.76 6.09
N LYS A 9 -13.07 -9.94 6.84
CA LYS A 9 -12.35 -8.80 6.27
C LYS A 9 -11.08 -9.26 5.58
N GLN A 10 -10.82 -8.70 4.41
CA GLN A 10 -9.59 -8.93 3.66
C GLN A 10 -8.71 -7.71 3.84
N VAL A 11 -7.68 -7.84 4.65
CA VAL A 11 -6.79 -6.72 4.98
C VAL A 11 -5.52 -6.84 4.15
N TYR A 12 -5.25 -5.80 3.35
CA TYR A 12 -4.05 -5.72 2.51
C TYR A 12 -3.14 -4.63 3.05
N LEU A 13 -1.92 -5.01 3.36
CA LEU A 13 -0.91 -4.13 3.94
C LEU A 13 0.08 -3.73 2.85
N ILE A 14 0.27 -2.41 2.67
CA ILE A 14 1.16 -1.86 1.66
C ILE A 14 2.28 -1.11 2.37
N PRO A 15 3.54 -1.59 2.29
CA PRO A 15 4.67 -0.95 2.96
C PRO A 15 5.10 0.33 2.26
N GLY A 16 5.98 1.09 2.88
CA GLY A 16 6.62 2.23 2.24
C GLY A 16 7.55 1.79 1.10
N LEU A 17 7.95 2.73 0.26
CA LEU A 17 8.85 2.45 -0.87
C LEU A 17 10.14 1.81 -0.39
N GLY A 18 10.52 0.71 -1.05
CA GLY A 18 11.73 -0.04 -0.73
C GLY A 18 11.67 -0.85 0.56
N ALA A 19 10.62 -0.66 1.36
CA ALA A 19 10.37 -1.51 2.51
C ALA A 19 9.63 -2.78 2.07
N SER A 20 9.72 -3.80 2.88
CA SER A 20 9.00 -5.05 2.65
C SER A 20 7.89 -5.21 3.69
N SER A 21 7.10 -6.26 3.52
CA SER A 21 6.06 -6.61 4.48
C SER A 21 6.59 -6.85 5.89
N ARG A 22 7.90 -7.02 6.05
CA ARG A 22 8.51 -7.23 7.37
C ARG A 22 8.25 -6.09 8.35
N ILE A 23 7.96 -4.88 7.86
CA ILE A 23 7.62 -3.75 8.73
C ILE A 23 6.31 -4.01 9.50
N PHE A 24 5.51 -4.96 9.04
CA PHE A 24 4.23 -5.30 9.66
C PHE A 24 4.32 -6.51 10.61
N GLU A 25 5.50 -7.10 10.81
CA GLU A 25 5.64 -8.35 11.56
C GLU A 25 5.18 -8.25 13.02
N TYR A 26 5.21 -7.05 13.59
CA TYR A 26 4.77 -6.82 14.96
C TYR A 26 3.33 -6.36 15.08
N LEU A 27 2.66 -6.13 13.96
CA LEU A 27 1.26 -5.76 14.00
C LEU A 27 0.40 -6.99 14.25
N LYS A 28 -0.54 -6.84 15.18
CA LYS A 28 -1.51 -7.89 15.48
C LYS A 28 -2.89 -7.39 15.12
N PHE A 29 -3.65 -8.24 14.48
CA PHE A 29 -5.03 -7.94 14.10
C PHE A 29 -5.96 -8.81 14.90
N THR A 30 -6.97 -8.17 15.49
CA THR A 30 -8.02 -8.87 16.21
C THR A 30 -9.27 -8.96 15.33
N GLY A 31 -10.08 -9.98 15.59
CA GLY A 31 -11.30 -10.18 14.84
C GLY A 31 -11.13 -11.15 13.68
N ASN A 32 -12.14 -11.18 12.82
CA ASN A 32 -12.21 -12.13 11.71
C ASN A 32 -11.65 -11.52 10.44
N SER A 33 -10.33 -11.61 10.27
CA SER A 33 -9.63 -11.00 9.13
C SER A 33 -8.60 -11.94 8.53
N ASP A 34 -8.52 -11.92 7.21
CA ASP A 34 -7.39 -12.48 6.47
C ASP A 34 -6.41 -11.36 6.18
N ILE A 35 -5.14 -11.59 6.47
CA ILE A 35 -4.09 -10.59 6.31
C ILE A 35 -3.25 -10.94 5.08
N HIS A 36 -3.12 -9.99 4.19
CA HIS A 36 -2.34 -10.11 2.95
C HIS A 36 -1.32 -8.98 2.88
N PHE A 37 -0.18 -9.27 2.29
CA PHE A 37 0.87 -8.28 2.08
C PHE A 37 1.00 -8.00 0.60
N LEU A 38 0.91 -6.71 0.22
CA LEU A 38 1.18 -6.29 -1.14
C LEU A 38 2.63 -5.83 -1.21
N GLU A 39 3.45 -6.63 -1.85
CA GLU A 39 4.85 -6.25 -2.07
C GLU A 39 4.97 -5.32 -3.28
N TRP A 40 5.98 -4.48 -3.26
CA TRP A 40 6.28 -3.60 -4.39
C TRP A 40 6.65 -4.43 -5.62
N ILE A 41 6.11 -4.01 -6.77
CA ILE A 41 6.42 -4.62 -8.06
C ILE A 41 7.31 -3.66 -8.86
N SER A 42 8.03 -4.21 -9.83
CA SER A 42 8.90 -3.38 -10.67
C SER A 42 8.10 -2.45 -11.54
N PRO A 43 8.49 -1.16 -11.65
CA PRO A 43 7.87 -0.27 -12.62
C PRO A 43 8.04 -0.80 -14.05
N LEU A 44 7.04 -0.57 -14.90
CA LEU A 44 7.12 -0.96 -16.31
C LEU A 44 8.16 -0.14 -17.07
N HIS A 45 8.28 1.12 -16.72
CA HIS A 45 9.24 2.04 -17.33
C HIS A 45 9.48 3.23 -16.40
N ALA A 46 10.47 4.05 -16.75
CA ALA A 46 10.94 5.13 -15.89
C ALA A 46 9.86 6.18 -15.57
N LYS A 47 8.88 6.34 -16.45
CA LYS A 47 7.83 7.34 -16.32
C LYS A 47 6.47 6.73 -16.02
N GLU A 48 6.42 5.52 -15.51
CA GLU A 48 5.14 4.95 -15.10
C GLU A 48 4.55 5.82 -13.98
N ASP A 49 3.35 6.34 -14.19
CA ASP A 49 2.70 7.17 -13.19
C ASP A 49 2.11 6.32 -12.07
N ILE A 50 1.76 6.99 -10.98
CA ILE A 50 1.24 6.34 -9.78
C ILE A 50 -0.08 5.62 -10.07
N ALA A 51 -0.95 6.22 -10.88
CA ALA A 51 -2.24 5.64 -11.21
C ALA A 51 -2.09 4.32 -11.96
N SER A 52 -1.22 4.28 -12.96
CA SER A 52 -0.92 3.06 -13.71
C SER A 52 -0.33 1.97 -12.81
N TYR A 53 0.62 2.34 -11.97
CA TYR A 53 1.25 1.41 -11.05
C TYR A 53 0.24 0.84 -10.05
N ALA A 54 -0.59 1.70 -9.47
CA ALA A 54 -1.61 1.29 -8.51
C ALA A 54 -2.65 0.36 -9.16
N GLN A 55 -3.01 0.62 -10.42
CA GLN A 55 -3.92 -0.25 -11.17
C GLN A 55 -3.35 -1.65 -11.33
N ARG A 56 -2.05 -1.75 -11.59
CA ARG A 56 -1.37 -3.03 -11.68
C ARG A 56 -1.32 -3.75 -10.33
N MET A 57 -1.05 -3.01 -9.25
CA MET A 57 -1.07 -3.58 -7.91
C MET A 57 -2.47 -4.03 -7.50
N ALA A 58 -3.50 -3.32 -7.93
CA ALA A 58 -4.88 -3.68 -7.62
C ALA A 58 -5.27 -5.07 -8.13
N LYS A 59 -4.57 -5.58 -9.13
CA LYS A 59 -4.82 -6.92 -9.66
C LYS A 59 -4.48 -8.04 -8.68
N PHE A 60 -3.67 -7.75 -7.67
CA PHE A 60 -3.32 -8.71 -6.63
C PHE A 60 -4.35 -8.73 -5.50
N ILE A 61 -5.33 -7.85 -5.54
CA ILE A 61 -6.37 -7.77 -4.52
C ILE A 61 -7.59 -8.54 -5.02
N SER A 62 -8.08 -9.45 -4.20
CA SER A 62 -9.25 -10.25 -4.53
C SER A 62 -10.20 -10.33 -3.34
N GLY A 63 -11.45 -10.71 -3.61
CA GLY A 63 -12.45 -10.89 -2.59
C GLY A 63 -13.27 -9.65 -2.33
N GLU A 64 -14.02 -9.67 -1.25
CA GLU A 64 -14.90 -8.60 -0.79
C GLU A 64 -14.47 -8.13 0.59
N ASN A 65 -15.08 -7.06 1.07
CA ASN A 65 -14.80 -6.50 2.40
C ASN A 65 -13.32 -6.13 2.56
N ILE A 66 -12.80 -5.36 1.59
CA ILE A 66 -11.39 -5.01 1.49
C ILE A 66 -11.08 -3.85 2.42
N ILE A 67 -10.01 -4.00 3.21
CA ILE A 67 -9.40 -2.92 3.98
C ILE A 67 -7.96 -2.78 3.51
N LEU A 68 -7.57 -1.57 3.13
CA LEU A 68 -6.20 -1.27 2.75
C LEU A 68 -5.52 -0.51 3.88
N ILE A 69 -4.33 -0.96 4.26
CA ILE A 69 -3.49 -0.26 5.23
C ILE A 69 -2.20 0.10 4.54
N GLY A 70 -1.95 1.39 4.34
CA GLY A 70 -0.77 1.87 3.65
C GLY A 70 0.13 2.69 4.56
N VAL A 71 1.42 2.41 4.52
CA VAL A 71 2.43 3.11 5.31
C VAL A 71 3.22 4.02 4.39
N SER A 72 3.33 5.30 4.74
CA SER A 72 4.09 6.30 3.99
C SER A 72 3.61 6.33 2.52
N PHE A 73 4.47 6.11 1.54
CA PHE A 73 4.07 6.09 0.14
C PHE A 73 3.09 4.94 -0.18
N GLY A 74 3.12 3.86 0.60
CA GLY A 74 2.12 2.80 0.50
C GLY A 74 0.70 3.30 0.72
N GLY A 75 0.54 4.35 1.54
CA GLY A 75 -0.75 4.99 1.73
C GLY A 75 -1.22 5.76 0.50
N VAL A 76 -0.30 6.35 -0.26
CA VAL A 76 -0.64 7.00 -1.54
C VAL A 76 -1.14 5.95 -2.53
N ILE A 77 -0.43 4.84 -2.61
CA ILE A 77 -0.82 3.73 -3.50
C ILE A 77 -2.18 3.16 -3.08
N ALA A 78 -2.42 3.00 -1.78
CA ALA A 78 -3.71 2.52 -1.28
C ALA A 78 -4.87 3.41 -1.76
N GLN A 79 -4.68 4.73 -1.67
CA GLN A 79 -5.70 5.68 -2.12
C GLN A 79 -5.93 5.60 -3.64
N GLU A 80 -4.86 5.43 -4.41
CA GLU A 80 -4.98 5.27 -5.85
C GLU A 80 -5.65 3.93 -6.23
N ILE A 81 -5.33 2.85 -5.51
CA ILE A 81 -5.98 1.55 -5.73
C ILE A 81 -7.50 1.66 -5.53
N ALA A 82 -7.92 2.43 -4.53
CA ALA A 82 -9.34 2.59 -4.22
C ALA A 82 -10.12 3.29 -5.35
N ARG A 83 -9.43 3.91 -6.32
CA ARG A 83 -10.06 4.47 -7.50
C ARG A 83 -10.41 3.40 -8.54
N PHE A 84 -9.77 2.26 -8.49
CA PHE A 84 -9.92 1.18 -9.46
C PHE A 84 -10.59 -0.05 -8.86
N ARG A 85 -10.77 -0.08 -7.56
CA ARG A 85 -11.32 -1.20 -6.86
C ARG A 85 -12.15 -0.74 -5.67
N ASP A 86 -13.28 -1.38 -5.44
CA ASP A 86 -14.11 -1.11 -4.27
C ASP A 86 -13.38 -1.57 -3.01
N VAL A 87 -13.21 -0.64 -2.07
CA VAL A 87 -12.62 -0.92 -0.77
C VAL A 87 -13.52 -0.33 0.31
N ASP A 88 -13.63 -1.04 1.44
CA ASP A 88 -14.47 -0.61 2.55
C ASP A 88 -13.81 0.47 3.36
N LYS A 89 -12.48 0.39 3.53
CA LYS A 89 -11.75 1.30 4.40
C LYS A 89 -10.30 1.40 3.96
N ILE A 90 -9.73 2.59 4.13
CA ILE A 90 -8.31 2.84 3.96
C ILE A 90 -7.77 3.39 5.27
N ILE A 91 -6.70 2.78 5.78
CA ILE A 91 -5.99 3.25 6.95
C ILE A 91 -4.62 3.75 6.51
N LEU A 92 -4.33 5.00 6.80
CA LEU A 92 -3.06 5.63 6.42
C LEU A 92 -2.18 5.79 7.65
N ILE A 93 -0.96 5.29 7.55
CA ILE A 93 0.03 5.39 8.61
C ILE A 93 1.20 6.21 8.08
N SER A 94 1.47 7.36 8.70
CA SER A 94 2.56 8.28 8.31
C SER A 94 2.53 8.59 6.81
N SER A 95 1.35 8.85 6.27
CA SER A 95 1.15 9.08 4.84
C SER A 95 0.46 10.41 4.60
N ILE A 96 0.53 10.89 3.35
CA ILE A 96 -0.22 12.05 2.89
C ILE A 96 -1.60 11.61 2.39
N LYS A 97 -2.55 12.54 2.40
CA LYS A 97 -3.95 12.23 2.06
C LYS A 97 -4.22 12.11 0.57
N SER A 98 -3.31 12.56 -0.28
CA SER A 98 -3.54 12.56 -1.72
C SER A 98 -2.23 12.61 -2.47
N SER A 99 -2.19 11.94 -3.63
CA SER A 99 -1.06 12.03 -4.54
C SER A 99 -0.84 13.46 -5.04
N LYS A 100 -1.85 14.32 -4.96
CA LYS A 100 -1.72 15.73 -5.35
C LYS A 100 -0.79 16.52 -4.44
N GLU A 101 -0.57 16.04 -3.22
CA GLU A 101 0.38 16.66 -2.28
C GLU A 101 1.83 16.32 -2.61
N LEU A 102 2.07 15.37 -3.52
CA LEU A 102 3.42 15.00 -3.91
C LEU A 102 4.02 16.04 -4.87
N PRO A 103 5.31 16.36 -4.72
CA PRO A 103 6.02 17.11 -5.76
C PRO A 103 5.91 16.35 -7.10
N ARG A 104 5.91 17.11 -8.21
CA ARG A 104 5.75 16.53 -9.54
C ARG A 104 6.70 15.36 -9.81
N ARG A 105 7.97 15.52 -9.41
CA ARG A 105 9.01 14.50 -9.62
C ARG A 105 8.70 13.19 -8.89
N LEU A 106 7.90 13.23 -7.84
CA LEU A 106 7.55 12.05 -7.04
C LEU A 106 6.29 11.35 -7.52
N LYS A 107 5.62 11.89 -8.54
CA LYS A 107 4.43 11.25 -9.13
C LYS A 107 4.78 10.06 -10.02
N TYR A 108 6.03 9.92 -10.38
CA TYR A 108 6.55 8.77 -11.14
C TYR A 108 7.33 7.89 -10.20
N ILE A 109 6.96 6.62 -10.13
CA ILE A 109 7.53 5.68 -9.14
C ILE A 109 9.05 5.64 -9.23
N LYS A 110 9.59 5.52 -10.45
CA LYS A 110 11.03 5.40 -10.63
C LYS A 110 11.77 6.71 -10.33
N TYR A 111 11.19 7.85 -10.71
CA TYR A 111 11.81 9.17 -10.50
C TYR A 111 11.62 9.69 -9.08
N SER A 112 10.80 9.05 -8.27
CA SER A 112 10.64 9.45 -6.88
C SER A 112 11.95 9.37 -6.10
N LYS A 113 12.91 8.60 -6.58
CA LYS A 113 14.16 8.23 -5.91
C LYS A 113 13.94 7.62 -4.52
N LEU A 114 12.78 7.83 -3.94
CA LEU A 114 12.38 7.18 -2.71
C LEU A 114 12.33 5.67 -2.90
N TYR A 115 12.11 5.21 -4.13
CA TYR A 115 12.15 3.80 -4.47
C TYR A 115 13.49 3.16 -4.10
N TYR A 116 14.61 3.89 -4.30
CA TYR A 116 15.95 3.39 -3.96
C TYR A 116 16.39 3.76 -2.56
N LEU A 117 15.87 4.85 -2.03
CA LEU A 117 16.27 5.37 -0.72
C LEU A 117 15.34 4.92 0.41
N ALA A 118 14.21 4.31 0.09
CA ALA A 118 13.22 3.97 1.09
C ALA A 118 13.73 3.01 2.18
N PRO A 119 14.60 2.02 1.92
CA PRO A 119 15.16 1.22 3.00
C PRO A 119 15.94 2.07 4.00
N LEU A 120 16.69 3.07 3.51
CA LEU A 120 17.45 3.99 4.34
C LEU A 120 16.53 4.95 5.10
N LEU A 121 15.52 5.48 4.41
CA LEU A 121 14.55 6.39 5.02
C LEU A 121 13.68 5.67 6.05
N ALA A 122 13.28 4.44 5.79
CA ALA A 122 12.54 3.63 6.73
C ALA A 122 13.39 3.36 7.99
N TYR A 123 14.67 3.07 7.81
CA TYR A 123 15.60 2.87 8.91
C TYR A 123 15.72 4.12 9.79
N ILE A 124 15.91 5.29 9.16
CA ILE A 124 16.02 6.57 9.86
C ILE A 124 14.75 6.88 10.66
N LYS A 125 13.58 6.58 10.11
CA LYS A 125 12.30 6.82 10.80
C LYS A 125 12.08 5.92 12.01
N PHE A 126 12.60 4.72 11.97
CA PHE A 126 12.45 3.78 13.08
C PHE A 126 13.47 4.02 14.21
N ASP A 127 14.56 4.69 13.92
CA ASP A 127 15.59 5.00 14.89
C ASP A 127 15.38 6.34 15.60
N SER A 128 14.45 7.14 15.15
CA SER A 128 14.07 8.39 15.80
C SER A 128 12.75 8.21 16.56
#